data_eccdfb9a184334dd4e1cec4b370a5d23
#
_entry.id   eccdfb9a184334dd4e1cec4b370a5d23
#
_cell.length_a   1.000
_cell.length_b   1.000
_cell.length_c   1.000
_cell.angle_alpha   90.00
_cell.angle_beta   90.00
_cell.angle_gamma   90.00
#
_symmetry.space_group_name_H-M   'P 1'
#
loop_
_entity.id
_entity.type
_entity.pdbx_description
1 polymer ?
#
loop_
_entity_poly.entity_id
_entity_poly.type
_entity_poly.pdbx_seq_one_letter_code
_entity_poly.pdbx_strand_id
1 'polypeptide(L)'
;MVDATEGTGMTAEVRLHRISVVMSTMRRNRPVVDGVSLRVAPGEMVAVVGPNGAGKTTLLRTIYRAQRPTAGNVLIDGTDLWKLPRKRAAQRVAAVLQEMTTDFELTVYDIVAMGRTPYKRSFESDNATDREIIASALTALDIADLAHAPFGRLSGGQKQRVLIARSLAQHTDVIVLDEPTNHLDLRHQHDTLRLLRATGSTVIAALHDLNLAAAYCDRICVLDRGQMVAVGAPREVLTVELLAEVYGVDATIGDTAGVPQITVVPGQAAPR
;
A
#
# COMPACT_ATOMS: atom_id res chain seq x y z
N MET A 1 35.47 0.03 0.42
CA MET A 1 34.63 1.11 -0.13
C MET A 1 33.87 0.46 -1.28
N VAL A 2 32.75 -0.19 -0.93
CA VAL A 2 31.89 -0.88 -1.91
C VAL A 2 30.75 0.07 -2.20
N ASP A 3 30.66 0.44 -3.45
CA ASP A 3 29.69 1.36 -4.01
C ASP A 3 28.30 0.71 -3.91
N ALA A 4 27.50 1.24 -3.01
CA ALA A 4 26.11 0.79 -2.77
C ALA A 4 25.15 1.70 -3.56
N THR A 5 25.14 1.54 -4.87
CA THR A 5 24.13 2.21 -5.72
C THR A 5 23.96 1.44 -7.02
N GLU A 6 23.00 0.53 -6.99
CA GLU A 6 22.13 0.22 -8.13
C GLU A 6 20.96 -0.61 -7.61
N GLY A 7 20.05 0.07 -6.88
CA GLY A 7 18.71 -0.41 -6.70
C GLY A 7 17.98 -0.28 -8.03
N THR A 8 17.97 -1.32 -8.83
CA THR A 8 17.11 -1.43 -10.01
C THR A 8 15.66 -1.62 -9.57
N GLY A 9 15.13 -0.66 -8.80
CA GLY A 9 13.71 -0.55 -8.55
C GLY A 9 13.03 -0.14 -9.85
N MET A 10 12.23 -1.01 -10.44
CA MET A 10 11.33 -0.61 -11.50
C MET A 10 10.33 0.36 -10.87
N THR A 11 10.25 1.57 -11.40
CA THR A 11 9.37 2.62 -10.91
C THR A 11 8.48 3.09 -12.04
N ALA A 12 7.23 3.44 -11.74
CA ALA A 12 6.29 3.94 -12.72
C ALA A 12 5.45 5.08 -12.15
N GLU A 13 5.04 6.00 -13.01
CA GLU A 13 4.01 6.97 -12.66
C GLU A 13 2.66 6.26 -12.53
N VAL A 14 1.94 6.52 -11.43
CA VAL A 14 0.54 6.11 -11.29
C VAL A 14 -0.34 7.34 -11.38
N ARG A 15 -1.36 7.29 -12.26
CA ARG A 15 -2.34 8.36 -12.37
C ARG A 15 -3.75 7.80 -12.26
N LEU A 16 -4.43 8.22 -11.21
CA LEU A 16 -5.87 8.04 -11.06
C LEU A 16 -6.56 9.25 -11.68
N HIS A 17 -7.44 9.02 -12.64
CA HIS A 17 -8.16 10.08 -13.31
C HIS A 17 -9.66 9.93 -13.06
N ARG A 18 -10.23 10.81 -12.18
CA ARG A 18 -11.66 10.89 -11.84
C ARG A 18 -12.27 9.54 -11.49
N ILE A 19 -11.59 8.78 -10.63
CA ILE A 19 -12.05 7.44 -10.20
C ILE A 19 -13.33 7.58 -9.40
N SER A 20 -14.37 6.88 -9.84
CA SER A 20 -15.60 6.71 -9.08
C SER A 20 -15.94 5.23 -8.95
N VAL A 21 -16.42 4.84 -7.78
CA VAL A 21 -16.90 3.48 -7.50
C VAL A 21 -18.24 3.57 -6.79
N VAL A 22 -19.27 3.04 -7.45
CA VAL A 22 -20.62 2.93 -6.87
C VAL A 22 -20.82 1.48 -6.45
N MET A 23 -21.12 1.28 -5.16
CA MET A 23 -21.56 -0.03 -4.67
C MET A 23 -23.10 -0.02 -4.62
N SER A 24 -23.72 -0.96 -5.35
CA SER A 24 -25.16 -1.17 -5.30
C SER A 24 -25.49 -1.90 -3.99
N THR A 25 -25.99 -1.17 -3.00
CA THR A 25 -26.65 -1.76 -1.84
C THR A 25 -28.16 -1.59 -2.00
N MET A 26 -28.97 -2.49 -1.40
CA MET A 26 -30.44 -2.55 -1.59
C MET A 26 -31.19 -1.24 -1.31
N ARG A 27 -30.54 -0.18 -0.84
CA ARG A 27 -31.22 1.07 -0.44
C ARG A 27 -30.67 2.39 -0.96
N ARG A 28 -29.44 2.48 -1.51
CA ARG A 28 -28.91 3.73 -2.09
C ARG A 28 -27.71 3.45 -3.02
N ASN A 29 -27.80 3.99 -4.24
CA ASN A 29 -26.64 4.13 -5.14
C ASN A 29 -25.80 5.35 -4.69
N ARG A 30 -25.05 5.23 -3.59
CA ARG A 30 -24.06 6.26 -3.24
C ARG A 30 -22.69 5.83 -3.70
N PRO A 31 -21.92 6.73 -4.32
CA PRO A 31 -20.52 6.43 -4.62
C PRO A 31 -19.76 6.26 -3.29
N VAL A 32 -18.98 5.17 -3.21
CA VAL A 32 -18.02 4.93 -2.12
C VAL A 32 -16.74 5.71 -2.38
N VAL A 33 -16.42 5.90 -3.67
CA VAL A 33 -15.36 6.79 -4.16
C VAL A 33 -15.97 7.63 -5.26
N ASP A 34 -15.74 8.95 -5.24
CA ASP A 34 -16.39 9.91 -6.13
C ASP A 34 -15.38 10.90 -6.73
N GLY A 35 -15.06 10.69 -8.01
CA GLY A 35 -14.26 11.61 -8.81
C GLY A 35 -12.80 11.79 -8.37
N VAL A 36 -12.22 10.86 -7.62
CA VAL A 36 -10.85 10.98 -7.08
C VAL A 36 -9.83 11.01 -8.21
N SER A 37 -8.96 12.03 -8.19
CA SER A 37 -7.83 12.18 -9.12
C SER A 37 -6.54 12.35 -8.34
N LEU A 38 -5.58 11.43 -8.53
CA LEU A 38 -4.31 11.42 -7.82
C LEU A 38 -3.19 11.09 -8.81
N ARG A 39 -2.09 11.81 -8.74
CA ARG A 39 -0.86 11.49 -9.44
C ARG A 39 0.20 11.10 -8.42
N VAL A 40 0.87 9.98 -8.66
CA VAL A 40 2.00 9.50 -7.88
C VAL A 40 3.20 9.40 -8.81
N ALA A 41 4.29 10.07 -8.47
CA ALA A 41 5.51 10.08 -9.27
C ALA A 41 6.25 8.74 -9.16
N PRO A 42 7.11 8.40 -10.16
CA PRO A 42 7.96 7.23 -10.05
C PRO A 42 8.82 7.25 -8.78
N GLY A 43 8.81 6.15 -8.02
CA GLY A 43 9.57 6.02 -6.75
C GLY A 43 8.98 6.79 -5.57
N GLU A 44 7.86 7.50 -5.74
CA GLU A 44 7.19 8.21 -4.66
C GLU A 44 6.40 7.25 -3.75
N MET A 45 6.44 7.51 -2.45
CA MET A 45 5.60 6.82 -1.48
C MET A 45 4.47 7.73 -1.01
N VAL A 46 3.22 7.37 -1.33
CA VAL A 46 2.02 8.15 -0.99
C VAL A 46 1.16 7.40 0.01
N ALA A 47 0.83 8.06 1.11
CA ALA A 47 -0.19 7.57 2.04
C ALA A 47 -1.59 7.99 1.58
N VAL A 48 -2.54 7.06 1.60
CA VAL A 48 -3.97 7.35 1.51
C VAL A 48 -4.53 7.24 2.92
N VAL A 49 -4.95 8.36 3.50
CA VAL A 49 -5.46 8.45 4.87
C VAL A 49 -6.91 8.95 4.90
N GLY A 50 -7.56 8.85 6.03
CA GLY A 50 -8.95 9.29 6.23
C GLY A 50 -9.69 8.40 7.22
N PRO A 51 -10.85 8.82 7.70
CA PRO A 51 -11.64 8.06 8.67
C PRO A 51 -12.12 6.71 8.10
N ASN A 52 -12.64 5.85 8.99
CA ASN A 52 -13.24 4.59 8.57
C ASN A 52 -14.45 4.85 7.65
N GLY A 53 -14.50 4.10 6.56
CA GLY A 53 -15.55 4.30 5.55
C GLY A 53 -15.28 5.44 4.54
N ALA A 54 -14.14 6.14 4.62
CA ALA A 54 -13.77 7.20 3.67
C ALA A 54 -13.53 6.71 2.23
N GLY A 55 -13.42 5.41 1.99
CA GLY A 55 -13.23 4.85 0.65
C GLY A 55 -11.80 4.42 0.32
N LYS A 56 -10.86 4.47 1.28
CA LYS A 56 -9.43 4.12 1.10
C LYS A 56 -9.23 2.76 0.43
N THR A 57 -9.68 1.69 1.08
CA THR A 57 -9.59 0.31 0.55
C THR A 57 -10.27 0.18 -0.82
N THR A 58 -11.43 0.82 -1.02
CA THR A 58 -12.13 0.80 -2.31
C THR A 58 -11.32 1.48 -3.40
N LEU A 59 -10.70 2.63 -3.12
CA LEU A 59 -9.79 3.31 -4.05
C LEU A 59 -8.60 2.40 -4.41
N LEU A 60 -7.92 1.83 -3.40
CA LEU A 60 -6.78 0.94 -3.63
C LEU A 60 -7.18 -0.29 -4.45
N ARG A 61 -8.36 -0.88 -4.21
CA ARG A 61 -8.89 -2.01 -4.97
C ARG A 61 -9.03 -1.72 -6.46
N THR A 62 -9.20 -0.45 -6.86
CA THR A 62 -9.21 -0.08 -8.28
C THR A 62 -7.82 -0.15 -8.90
N ILE A 63 -6.76 0.10 -8.12
CA ILE A 63 -5.38 0.10 -8.58
C ILE A 63 -4.87 -1.33 -8.77
N TYR A 64 -5.13 -2.24 -7.81
CA TYR A 64 -4.72 -3.65 -7.98
C TYR A 64 -5.81 -4.53 -8.61
N ARG A 65 -6.82 -3.92 -9.25
CA ARG A 65 -7.85 -4.57 -10.07
C ARG A 65 -8.75 -5.58 -9.35
N ALA A 66 -8.95 -5.44 -8.06
CA ALA A 66 -9.96 -6.20 -7.33
C ALA A 66 -11.37 -5.59 -7.48
N GLN A 67 -11.46 -4.26 -7.70
CA GLN A 67 -12.71 -3.54 -7.90
C GLN A 67 -12.62 -2.66 -9.14
N ARG A 68 -13.46 -2.94 -10.16
CA ARG A 68 -13.49 -2.09 -11.35
C ARG A 68 -14.12 -0.74 -11.03
N PRO A 69 -13.49 0.39 -11.40
CA PRO A 69 -14.12 1.70 -11.27
C PRO A 69 -15.37 1.78 -12.16
N THR A 70 -16.41 2.43 -11.66
CA THR A 70 -17.63 2.72 -12.44
C THR A 70 -17.42 3.87 -13.41
N ALA A 71 -16.49 4.77 -13.09
CA ALA A 71 -16.02 5.84 -13.99
C ALA A 71 -14.56 6.16 -13.70
N GLY A 72 -13.89 6.77 -14.66
CA GLY A 72 -12.48 7.13 -14.59
C GLY A 72 -11.54 6.00 -15.02
N ASN A 73 -10.22 6.28 -14.97
CA ASN A 73 -9.17 5.38 -15.44
C ASN A 73 -8.01 5.33 -14.45
N VAL A 74 -7.41 4.14 -14.32
CA VAL A 74 -6.14 3.93 -13.62
C VAL A 74 -5.06 3.76 -14.67
N LEU A 75 -4.11 4.70 -14.72
CA LEU A 75 -3.02 4.69 -15.68
C LEU A 75 -1.70 4.42 -14.99
N ILE A 76 -0.87 3.56 -15.58
CA ILE A 76 0.53 3.34 -15.19
C ILE A 76 1.38 3.66 -16.41
N ASP A 77 2.25 4.67 -16.29
CA ASP A 77 3.02 5.25 -17.40
C ASP A 77 2.11 5.54 -18.63
N GLY A 78 0.96 6.15 -18.39
CA GLY A 78 -0.02 6.49 -19.42
C GLY A 78 -0.84 5.31 -19.97
N THR A 79 -0.52 4.07 -19.60
CA THR A 79 -1.25 2.87 -20.04
C THR A 79 -2.41 2.56 -19.10
N ASP A 80 -3.62 2.44 -19.64
CA ASP A 80 -4.82 2.08 -18.86
C ASP A 80 -4.69 0.62 -18.35
N LEU A 81 -4.54 0.50 -17.04
CA LEU A 81 -4.34 -0.79 -16.37
C LEU A 81 -5.52 -1.76 -16.61
N TRP A 82 -6.74 -1.25 -16.71
CA TRP A 82 -7.94 -2.06 -16.88
C TRP A 82 -8.13 -2.60 -18.29
N LYS A 83 -7.41 -2.03 -19.29
CA LYS A 83 -7.37 -2.54 -20.67
C LYS A 83 -6.31 -3.62 -20.88
N LEU A 84 -5.34 -3.75 -19.96
CA LEU A 84 -4.33 -4.79 -20.07
C LEU A 84 -4.90 -6.20 -19.80
N PRO A 85 -4.36 -7.25 -20.40
CA PRO A 85 -4.60 -8.62 -19.99
C PRO A 85 -4.23 -8.80 -18.51
N ARG A 86 -4.97 -9.67 -17.77
CA ARG A 86 -4.76 -9.86 -16.31
C ARG A 86 -3.29 -10.11 -15.93
N LYS A 87 -2.62 -10.97 -16.69
CA LYS A 87 -1.20 -11.31 -16.47
C LYS A 87 -0.29 -10.09 -16.61
N ARG A 88 -0.51 -9.25 -17.64
CA ARG A 88 0.26 -8.02 -17.85
C ARG A 88 0.01 -6.97 -16.77
N ALA A 89 -1.23 -6.84 -16.31
CA ALA A 89 -1.54 -5.95 -15.20
C ALA A 89 -0.86 -6.40 -13.89
N ALA A 90 -0.85 -7.72 -13.63
CA ALA A 90 -0.15 -8.28 -12.48
C ALA A 90 1.39 -8.18 -12.57
N GLN A 91 1.95 -7.91 -13.73
CA GLN A 91 3.37 -7.59 -13.90
C GLN A 91 3.68 -6.12 -13.62
N ARG A 92 2.66 -5.26 -13.50
CA ARG A 92 2.81 -3.82 -13.25
C ARG A 92 2.51 -3.43 -11.80
N VAL A 93 1.60 -4.16 -11.13
CA VAL A 93 1.14 -3.82 -9.78
C VAL A 93 1.16 -5.05 -8.89
N ALA A 94 1.86 -4.96 -7.77
CA ALA A 94 1.74 -5.89 -6.66
C ALA A 94 0.79 -5.32 -5.59
N ALA A 95 0.11 -6.23 -4.86
CA ALA A 95 -0.74 -5.85 -3.75
C ALA A 95 -0.38 -6.64 -2.48
N VAL A 96 -0.24 -5.93 -1.37
CA VAL A 96 -0.15 -6.50 -0.03
C VAL A 96 -1.47 -6.23 0.67
N LEU A 97 -2.23 -7.30 0.90
CA LEU A 97 -3.55 -7.24 1.55
C LEU A 97 -3.40 -7.55 3.04
N GLN A 98 -4.36 -7.07 3.82
CA GLN A 98 -4.36 -7.14 5.27
C GLN A 98 -4.33 -8.58 5.83
N GLU A 99 -4.97 -9.54 5.16
CA GLU A 99 -5.02 -10.94 5.59
C GLU A 99 -4.88 -11.89 4.40
N MET A 100 -4.09 -12.92 4.61
CA MET A 100 -4.05 -14.09 3.77
C MET A 100 -4.43 -15.31 4.64
N THR A 101 -5.68 -15.72 4.55
CA THR A 101 -6.12 -17.01 5.11
C THR A 101 -5.82 -18.09 4.08
N THR A 102 -5.09 -19.10 4.46
CA THR A 102 -4.89 -20.28 3.63
C THR A 102 -5.35 -21.51 4.41
N ASP A 103 -6.21 -22.29 3.80
CA ASP A 103 -6.62 -23.61 4.34
C ASP A 103 -5.54 -24.69 4.10
N PHE A 104 -4.44 -24.32 3.42
CA PHE A 104 -3.33 -25.21 3.09
C PHE A 104 -2.12 -24.91 3.96
N GLU A 105 -1.36 -25.93 4.34
CA GLU A 105 -0.06 -25.81 5.01
C GLU A 105 1.03 -25.38 4.03
N LEU A 106 0.99 -24.10 3.61
CA LEU A 106 2.01 -23.52 2.73
C LEU A 106 3.21 -23.07 3.53
N THR A 107 4.39 -23.29 2.97
CA THR A 107 5.64 -22.74 3.51
C THR A 107 5.80 -21.27 3.18
N VAL A 108 6.70 -20.58 3.87
CA VAL A 108 7.10 -19.20 3.54
C VAL A 108 7.59 -19.12 2.09
N TYR A 109 8.40 -20.07 1.66
CA TYR A 109 8.88 -20.15 0.27
C TYR A 109 7.72 -20.20 -0.72
N ASP A 110 6.73 -21.08 -0.49
CA ASP A 110 5.56 -21.23 -1.37
C ASP A 110 4.80 -19.91 -1.51
N ILE A 111 4.58 -19.20 -0.39
CA ILE A 111 3.90 -17.89 -0.39
C ILE A 111 4.68 -16.86 -1.22
N VAL A 112 6.02 -16.76 -1.02
CA VAL A 112 6.84 -15.81 -1.75
C VAL A 112 6.93 -16.18 -3.23
N ALA A 113 7.02 -17.48 -3.56
CA ALA A 113 7.03 -18.00 -4.92
C ALA A 113 5.75 -17.69 -5.70
N MET A 114 4.59 -17.53 -5.02
CA MET A 114 3.36 -17.04 -5.67
C MET A 114 3.55 -15.66 -6.32
N GLY A 115 4.47 -14.83 -5.86
CA GLY A 115 4.84 -13.57 -6.50
C GLY A 115 5.30 -13.76 -7.94
N ARG A 116 5.86 -14.93 -8.29
CA ARG A 116 6.35 -15.24 -9.65
C ARG A 116 5.27 -15.71 -10.60
N THR A 117 4.04 -15.99 -10.11
CA THR A 117 2.91 -16.49 -10.92
C THR A 117 2.65 -15.66 -12.19
N PRO A 118 2.72 -14.31 -12.20
CA PRO A 118 2.50 -13.51 -13.40
C PRO A 118 3.52 -13.73 -14.52
N TYR A 119 4.65 -14.38 -14.22
CA TYR A 119 5.72 -14.63 -15.20
C TYR A 119 5.72 -16.04 -15.77
N LYS A 120 5.05 -16.99 -15.08
CA LYS A 120 5.00 -18.41 -15.44
C LYS A 120 3.90 -18.74 -16.44
N ARG A 121 4.11 -19.81 -17.20
CA ARG A 121 3.04 -20.51 -17.89
C ARG A 121 2.29 -21.46 -16.93
N SER A 122 1.11 -21.93 -17.32
CA SER A 122 0.36 -22.89 -16.50
C SER A 122 1.21 -24.14 -16.24
N PHE A 123 1.30 -24.55 -14.98
CA PHE A 123 2.07 -25.70 -14.50
C PHE A 123 3.60 -25.60 -14.68
N GLU A 124 4.14 -24.41 -14.90
CA GLU A 124 5.58 -24.22 -14.96
C GLU A 124 6.17 -24.09 -13.55
N SER A 125 7.22 -24.90 -13.28
CA SER A 125 8.00 -24.82 -12.03
C SER A 125 8.88 -23.58 -11.98
N ASP A 126 9.40 -23.23 -10.78
CA ASP A 126 10.37 -22.15 -10.63
C ASP A 126 11.64 -22.44 -11.41
N ASN A 127 12.01 -21.54 -12.31
CA ASN A 127 13.30 -21.59 -12.99
C ASN A 127 14.42 -21.01 -12.10
N ALA A 128 15.67 -20.97 -12.57
CA ALA A 128 16.82 -20.47 -11.80
C ALA A 128 16.63 -18.99 -11.40
N THR A 129 16.18 -18.15 -12.34
CA THR A 129 15.93 -16.73 -12.10
C THR A 129 14.80 -16.51 -11.08
N ASP A 130 13.72 -17.29 -11.13
CA ASP A 130 12.65 -17.20 -10.13
C ASP A 130 13.17 -17.53 -8.73
N ARG A 131 14.01 -18.57 -8.60
CA ARG A 131 14.61 -18.96 -7.31
C ARG A 131 15.53 -17.88 -6.76
N GLU A 132 16.33 -17.23 -7.61
CA GLU A 132 17.19 -16.12 -7.23
C GLU A 132 16.39 -14.92 -6.73
N ILE A 133 15.31 -14.55 -7.43
CA ILE A 133 14.43 -13.45 -7.04
C ILE A 133 13.73 -13.77 -5.70
N ILE A 134 13.24 -14.99 -5.52
CA ILE A 134 12.61 -15.43 -4.27
C ILE A 134 13.61 -15.37 -3.12
N ALA A 135 14.83 -15.91 -3.30
CA ALA A 135 15.89 -15.89 -2.30
C ALA A 135 16.29 -14.45 -1.92
N SER A 136 16.43 -13.57 -2.91
CA SER A 136 16.72 -12.15 -2.68
C SER A 136 15.61 -11.45 -1.88
N ALA A 137 14.34 -11.72 -2.20
CA ALA A 137 13.20 -11.15 -1.47
C ALA A 137 13.14 -11.65 -0.02
N LEU A 138 13.41 -12.93 0.23
CA LEU A 138 13.49 -13.51 1.57
C LEU A 138 14.63 -12.89 2.39
N THR A 139 15.78 -12.69 1.79
CA THR A 139 16.94 -12.07 2.43
C THR A 139 16.69 -10.59 2.75
N ALA A 140 16.11 -9.84 1.82
CA ALA A 140 15.80 -8.42 2.00
C ALA A 140 14.86 -8.16 3.19
N LEU A 141 13.99 -9.13 3.51
CA LEU A 141 13.04 -9.05 4.64
C LEU A 141 13.54 -9.77 5.91
N ASP A 142 14.79 -10.27 5.91
CA ASP A 142 15.36 -10.99 7.06
C ASP A 142 14.47 -12.17 7.52
N ILE A 143 14.05 -13.00 6.56
CA ILE A 143 13.22 -14.20 6.75
C ILE A 143 13.71 -15.42 5.96
N ALA A 144 14.96 -15.40 5.51
CA ALA A 144 15.51 -16.49 4.72
C ALA A 144 15.61 -17.82 5.52
N ASP A 145 15.86 -17.73 6.81
CA ASP A 145 15.91 -18.85 7.76
C ASP A 145 14.52 -19.50 7.96
N LEU A 146 13.44 -18.75 7.68
CA LEU A 146 12.06 -19.20 7.81
C LEU A 146 11.50 -19.80 6.51
N ALA A 147 12.30 -19.91 5.43
CA ALA A 147 11.81 -20.29 4.10
C ALA A 147 10.97 -21.58 4.09
N HIS A 148 11.35 -22.57 4.88
CA HIS A 148 10.66 -23.86 4.99
C HIS A 148 9.66 -23.95 6.15
N ALA A 149 9.50 -22.89 6.93
CA ALA A 149 8.54 -22.87 8.04
C ALA A 149 7.10 -22.78 7.49
N PRO A 150 6.12 -23.45 8.13
CA PRO A 150 4.72 -23.28 7.80
C PRO A 150 4.26 -21.84 8.06
N PHE A 151 3.69 -21.19 7.04
CA PHE A 151 3.23 -19.79 7.13
C PHE A 151 2.21 -19.59 8.26
N GLY A 152 1.33 -20.56 8.49
CA GLY A 152 0.32 -20.49 9.54
C GLY A 152 0.89 -20.34 10.95
N ARG A 153 2.12 -20.81 11.20
CA ARG A 153 2.79 -20.79 12.52
C ARG A 153 3.57 -19.52 12.81
N LEU A 154 3.68 -18.60 11.85
CA LEU A 154 4.42 -17.37 12.01
C LEU A 154 3.69 -16.35 12.87
N SER A 155 4.46 -15.48 13.56
CA SER A 155 3.93 -14.27 14.20
C SER A 155 3.33 -13.31 13.18
N GLY A 156 2.48 -12.37 13.64
CA GLY A 156 1.89 -11.35 12.76
C GLY A 156 2.93 -10.55 11.98
N GLY A 157 3.99 -10.10 12.66
CA GLY A 157 5.09 -9.37 12.00
C GLY A 157 5.87 -10.21 11.00
N GLN A 158 6.11 -11.51 11.27
CA GLN A 158 6.74 -12.42 10.31
C GLN A 158 5.84 -12.64 9.09
N LYS A 159 4.53 -12.87 9.31
CA LYS A 159 3.55 -12.99 8.21
C LYS A 159 3.56 -11.76 7.31
N GLN A 160 3.58 -10.57 7.91
CA GLN A 160 3.62 -9.32 7.15
C GLN A 160 4.90 -9.22 6.29
N ARG A 161 6.08 -9.56 6.85
CA ARG A 161 7.33 -9.61 6.08
C ARG A 161 7.24 -10.59 4.92
N VAL A 162 6.64 -11.76 5.09
CA VAL A 162 6.41 -12.74 4.02
C VAL A 162 5.52 -12.17 2.91
N LEU A 163 4.43 -11.47 3.26
CA LEU A 163 3.55 -10.85 2.27
C LEU A 163 4.24 -9.73 1.49
N ILE A 164 5.11 -8.95 2.15
CA ILE A 164 5.94 -7.95 1.49
C ILE A 164 6.98 -8.65 0.61
N ALA A 165 7.67 -9.71 1.08
CA ALA A 165 8.61 -10.49 0.27
C ALA A 165 7.95 -11.03 -1.00
N ARG A 166 6.69 -11.51 -0.89
CA ARG A 166 5.90 -11.94 -2.06
C ARG A 166 5.69 -10.79 -3.05
N SER A 167 5.40 -9.59 -2.55
CA SER A 167 5.22 -8.42 -3.44
C SER A 167 6.53 -7.99 -4.10
N LEU A 168 7.65 -8.06 -3.40
CA LEU A 168 8.97 -7.82 -3.98
C LEU A 168 9.35 -8.89 -5.00
N ALA A 169 9.09 -10.17 -4.71
CA ALA A 169 9.31 -11.26 -5.65
C ALA A 169 8.45 -11.13 -6.92
N GLN A 170 7.33 -10.45 -6.87
CA GLN A 170 6.52 -10.13 -8.04
C GLN A 170 7.23 -9.17 -8.99
N HIS A 171 8.21 -8.38 -8.52
CA HIS A 171 9.07 -7.53 -9.34
C HIS A 171 8.25 -6.58 -10.22
N THR A 172 7.44 -5.74 -9.58
CA THR A 172 6.51 -4.80 -10.22
C THR A 172 6.94 -3.36 -10.01
N ASP A 173 6.48 -2.47 -10.89
CA ASP A 173 6.77 -1.04 -10.83
C ASP A 173 6.06 -0.34 -9.66
N VAL A 174 4.92 -0.89 -9.24
CA VAL A 174 4.02 -0.29 -8.25
C VAL A 174 3.67 -1.31 -7.18
N ILE A 175 3.74 -0.90 -5.91
CA ILE A 175 3.29 -1.70 -4.76
C ILE A 175 2.13 -0.96 -4.09
N VAL A 176 1.01 -1.65 -3.93
CA VAL A 176 -0.18 -1.12 -3.25
C VAL A 176 -0.38 -1.88 -1.95
N LEU A 177 -0.52 -1.17 -0.83
CA LEU A 177 -0.70 -1.79 0.48
C LEU A 177 -1.99 -1.30 1.13
N ASP A 178 -2.81 -2.24 1.57
CA ASP A 178 -4.04 -1.95 2.29
C ASP A 178 -3.82 -2.24 3.77
N GLU A 179 -3.61 -1.17 4.57
CA GLU A 179 -3.38 -1.22 6.02
C GLU A 179 -2.20 -2.11 6.46
N PRO A 180 -1.00 -1.92 5.90
CA PRO A 180 0.14 -2.81 6.12
C PRO A 180 0.69 -2.81 7.55
N THR A 181 0.29 -1.87 8.38
CA THR A 181 0.78 -1.68 9.76
C THR A 181 -0.22 -2.15 10.82
N ASN A 182 -1.41 -2.60 10.43
CA ASN A 182 -2.41 -3.05 11.38
C ASN A 182 -1.95 -4.34 12.10
N HIS A 183 -2.29 -4.44 13.38
CA HIS A 183 -1.95 -5.57 14.24
C HIS A 183 -0.45 -5.81 14.43
N LEU A 184 0.41 -4.88 14.01
CA LEU A 184 1.83 -4.90 14.27
C LEU A 184 2.17 -4.07 15.51
N ASP A 185 3.17 -4.52 16.28
CA ASP A 185 3.76 -3.68 17.31
C ASP A 185 4.54 -2.50 16.70
N LEU A 186 4.84 -1.50 17.52
CA LEU A 186 5.48 -0.26 17.11
C LEU A 186 6.77 -0.49 16.30
N ARG A 187 7.62 -1.42 16.73
CA ARG A 187 8.87 -1.73 16.03
C ARG A 187 8.60 -2.27 14.63
N HIS A 188 7.71 -3.25 14.52
CA HIS A 188 7.38 -3.88 13.24
C HIS A 188 6.67 -2.93 12.27
N GLN A 189 5.85 -1.97 12.76
CA GLN A 189 5.27 -0.92 11.94
C GLN A 189 6.34 -0.06 11.27
N HIS A 190 7.30 0.44 12.07
CA HIS A 190 8.41 1.25 11.58
C HIS A 190 9.32 0.48 10.62
N ASP A 191 9.67 -0.77 10.95
CA ASP A 191 10.52 -1.61 10.12
C ASP A 191 9.85 -1.89 8.76
N THR A 192 8.54 -2.17 8.75
CA THR A 192 7.76 -2.38 7.53
C THR A 192 7.81 -1.17 6.59
N LEU A 193 7.53 0.02 7.10
CA LEU A 193 7.51 1.24 6.27
C LEU A 193 8.93 1.63 5.81
N ARG A 194 9.95 1.43 6.66
CA ARG A 194 11.36 1.64 6.29
C ARG A 194 11.79 0.71 5.16
N LEU A 195 11.43 -0.57 5.23
CA LEU A 195 11.73 -1.55 4.19
C LEU A 195 11.05 -1.18 2.87
N LEU A 196 9.76 -0.82 2.90
CA LEU A 196 9.04 -0.38 1.70
C LEU A 196 9.70 0.85 1.06
N ARG A 197 10.07 1.85 1.86
CA ARG A 197 10.77 3.04 1.36
C ARG A 197 12.12 2.70 0.74
N ALA A 198 12.86 1.75 1.34
CA ALA A 198 14.17 1.31 0.85
C ALA A 198 14.10 0.55 -0.48
N THR A 199 12.93 0.06 -0.90
CA THR A 199 12.77 -0.61 -2.22
C THR A 199 12.94 0.34 -3.39
N GLY A 200 12.73 1.64 -3.19
CA GLY A 200 12.69 2.65 -4.25
C GLY A 200 11.50 2.52 -5.21
N SER A 201 10.61 1.54 -5.00
CA SER A 201 9.41 1.35 -5.82
C SER A 201 8.40 2.48 -5.63
N THR A 202 7.49 2.67 -6.59
CA THR A 202 6.32 3.53 -6.39
C THR A 202 5.35 2.84 -5.44
N VAL A 203 5.05 3.48 -4.30
CA VAL A 203 4.25 2.87 -3.22
C VAL A 203 3.01 3.69 -2.94
N ILE A 204 1.85 3.03 -2.86
CA ILE A 204 0.58 3.64 -2.43
C ILE A 204 0.04 2.80 -1.27
N ALA A 205 0.00 3.38 -0.07
CA ALA A 205 -0.39 2.68 1.14
C ALA A 205 -1.59 3.34 1.83
N ALA A 206 -2.64 2.58 2.13
CA ALA A 206 -3.63 3.04 3.10
C ALA A 206 -3.04 2.94 4.51
N LEU A 207 -3.00 4.04 5.22
CA LEU A 207 -2.49 4.11 6.59
C LEU A 207 -3.54 4.72 7.51
N HIS A 208 -3.61 4.20 8.75
CA HIS A 208 -4.46 4.76 9.80
C HIS A 208 -3.72 5.77 10.68
N ASP A 209 -2.45 5.52 10.93
CA ASP A 209 -1.60 6.37 11.76
C ASP A 209 -1.03 7.52 10.92
N LEU A 210 -1.46 8.74 11.24
CA LEU A 210 -1.03 9.96 10.57
C LEU A 210 0.43 10.31 10.86
N ASN A 211 0.94 9.97 12.04
CA ASN A 211 2.35 10.19 12.39
C ASN A 211 3.25 9.24 11.60
N LEU A 212 2.85 7.99 11.40
CA LEU A 212 3.56 7.07 10.50
C LEU A 212 3.50 7.55 9.05
N ALA A 213 2.34 8.02 8.58
CA ALA A 213 2.21 8.59 7.24
C ALA A 213 3.12 9.81 7.05
N ALA A 214 3.19 10.71 8.05
CA ALA A 214 4.05 11.88 8.03
C ALA A 214 5.55 11.53 8.05
N ALA A 215 5.93 10.47 8.77
CA ALA A 215 7.32 10.08 8.92
C ALA A 215 7.90 9.34 7.71
N TYR A 216 7.08 8.61 6.96
CA TYR A 216 7.56 7.71 5.92
C TYR A 216 7.13 8.06 4.50
N CYS A 217 6.02 8.79 4.32
CA CYS A 217 5.50 9.08 2.99
C CYS A 217 5.91 10.47 2.51
N ASP A 218 6.16 10.58 1.21
CA ASP A 218 6.53 11.84 0.57
C ASP A 218 5.31 12.76 0.47
N ARG A 219 4.12 12.15 0.25
CA ARG A 219 2.85 12.89 0.22
C ARG A 219 1.75 12.11 0.90
N ILE A 220 0.75 12.86 1.35
CA ILE A 220 -0.47 12.34 1.97
C ILE A 220 -1.66 12.75 1.12
N CYS A 221 -2.50 11.78 0.76
CA CYS A 221 -3.80 11.97 0.14
C CYS A 221 -4.88 11.70 1.19
N VAL A 222 -5.65 12.71 1.55
CA VAL A 222 -6.73 12.60 2.54
C VAL A 222 -8.06 12.36 1.84
N LEU A 223 -8.73 11.29 2.20
CA LEU A 223 -10.08 10.97 1.77
C LEU A 223 -11.08 11.20 2.89
N ASP A 224 -12.20 11.85 2.58
CA ASP A 224 -13.39 11.87 3.42
C ASP A 224 -14.63 11.61 2.57
N ARG A 225 -15.53 10.74 3.03
CA ARG A 225 -16.82 10.40 2.39
C ARG A 225 -16.71 10.12 0.89
N GLY A 226 -15.65 9.44 0.48
CA GLY A 226 -15.39 9.05 -0.91
C GLY A 226 -14.73 10.11 -1.78
N GLN A 227 -14.47 11.30 -1.27
CA GLN A 227 -13.82 12.41 -1.99
C GLN A 227 -12.43 12.67 -1.47
N MET A 228 -11.56 13.17 -2.33
CA MET A 228 -10.24 13.64 -1.95
C MET A 228 -10.36 15.08 -1.48
N VAL A 229 -10.07 15.31 -0.18
CA VAL A 229 -10.20 16.65 0.44
C VAL A 229 -8.87 17.40 0.48
N ALA A 230 -7.74 16.69 0.53
CA ALA A 230 -6.43 17.29 0.48
C ALA A 230 -5.40 16.32 -0.11
N VAL A 231 -4.33 16.85 -0.74
CA VAL A 231 -3.16 16.08 -1.18
C VAL A 231 -1.94 17.00 -1.24
N GLY A 232 -0.84 16.58 -0.64
CA GLY A 232 0.41 17.38 -0.60
C GLY A 232 1.43 16.77 0.33
N ALA A 233 2.51 17.51 0.59
CA ALA A 233 3.50 17.12 1.59
C ALA A 233 2.85 17.04 2.98
N PRO A 234 3.34 16.17 3.89
CA PRO A 234 2.76 16.00 5.22
C PRO A 234 2.53 17.33 5.97
N ARG A 235 3.49 18.26 5.90
CA ARG A 235 3.40 19.57 6.56
C ARG A 235 2.34 20.49 5.97
N GLU A 236 2.01 20.33 4.70
CA GLU A 236 1.00 21.14 4.01
C GLU A 236 -0.41 20.63 4.26
N VAL A 237 -0.53 19.31 4.40
CA VAL A 237 -1.83 18.62 4.51
C VAL A 237 -2.28 18.47 5.95
N LEU A 238 -1.37 18.10 6.86
CA LEU A 238 -1.72 17.86 8.25
C LEU A 238 -1.80 19.19 9.00
N THR A 239 -2.99 19.77 9.06
CA THR A 239 -3.30 21.00 9.80
C THR A 239 -4.33 20.74 10.90
N VAL A 240 -4.38 21.60 11.90
CA VAL A 240 -5.35 21.50 13.01
C VAL A 240 -6.78 21.56 12.47
N GLU A 241 -7.02 22.42 11.48
CA GLU A 241 -8.32 22.59 10.84
C GLU A 241 -8.75 21.32 10.11
N LEU A 242 -7.85 20.69 9.35
CA LEU A 242 -8.14 19.43 8.66
C LEU A 242 -8.45 18.31 9.65
N LEU A 243 -7.70 18.23 10.76
CA LEU A 243 -7.91 17.21 11.79
C LEU A 243 -9.28 17.39 12.47
N ALA A 244 -9.68 18.62 12.76
CA ALA A 244 -10.99 18.91 13.30
C ALA A 244 -12.11 18.59 12.30
N GLU A 245 -11.97 19.00 11.02
CA GLU A 245 -13.00 18.81 10.00
C GLU A 245 -13.19 17.34 9.61
N VAL A 246 -12.08 16.64 9.33
CA VAL A 246 -12.11 15.28 8.77
C VAL A 246 -12.21 14.20 9.84
N TYR A 247 -11.48 14.37 10.95
CA TYR A 247 -11.41 13.36 12.00
C TYR A 247 -12.26 13.71 13.24
N GLY A 248 -12.71 14.98 13.35
CA GLY A 248 -13.52 15.44 14.49
C GLY A 248 -12.77 15.46 15.80
N VAL A 249 -11.47 15.75 15.76
CA VAL A 249 -10.60 15.78 16.95
C VAL A 249 -9.91 17.13 17.08
N ASP A 250 -9.73 17.58 18.33
CA ASP A 250 -8.84 18.68 18.64
C ASP A 250 -7.42 18.13 18.74
N ALA A 251 -6.47 18.78 18.07
CA ALA A 251 -5.10 18.35 18.04
C ALA A 251 -4.11 19.53 18.04
N THR A 252 -2.91 19.27 18.48
CA THR A 252 -1.75 20.15 18.27
C THR A 252 -0.77 19.48 17.31
N ILE A 253 -0.06 20.28 16.53
CA ILE A 253 0.96 19.79 15.61
C ILE A 253 2.31 20.36 16.03
N GLY A 254 3.17 19.45 16.50
CA GLY A 254 4.57 19.74 16.80
C GLY A 254 5.48 19.39 15.63
N ASP A 255 6.77 19.59 15.82
CA ASP A 255 7.82 19.17 14.88
C ASP A 255 8.87 18.36 15.62
N THR A 256 9.18 17.18 15.09
CA THR A 256 10.29 16.37 15.59
C THR A 256 11.21 16.02 14.44
N ALA A 257 12.42 16.57 14.44
CA ALA A 257 13.43 16.33 13.40
C ALA A 257 12.92 16.59 11.96
N GLY A 258 12.09 17.63 11.77
CA GLY A 258 11.54 17.94 10.47
C GLY A 258 10.27 17.18 10.06
N VAL A 259 9.73 16.35 10.95
CA VAL A 259 8.50 15.58 10.72
C VAL A 259 7.38 16.13 11.58
N PRO A 260 6.21 16.48 11.00
CA PRO A 260 5.07 16.91 11.80
C PRO A 260 4.59 15.79 12.72
N GLN A 261 4.33 16.14 13.99
CA GLN A 261 3.83 15.22 15.00
C GLN A 261 2.47 15.67 15.50
N ILE A 262 1.47 14.85 15.31
CA ILE A 262 0.10 15.10 15.73
C ILE A 262 -0.08 14.55 17.14
N THR A 263 -0.52 15.44 18.05
CA THR A 263 -0.93 15.07 19.39
C THR A 263 -2.41 15.42 19.57
N VAL A 264 -3.24 14.41 19.74
CA VAL A 264 -4.67 14.62 20.01
C VAL A 264 -4.85 15.11 21.44
N VAL A 265 -5.62 16.20 21.61
CA VAL A 265 -5.93 16.76 22.92
C VAL A 265 -7.18 16.06 23.48
N PRO A 266 -7.09 15.33 24.60
CA PRO A 266 -8.28 14.72 25.21
C PRO A 266 -9.22 15.79 25.75
N GLY A 267 -10.48 15.81 25.35
CA GLY A 267 -11.47 16.42 26.17
C GLY A 267 -12.40 17.50 25.62
N GLN A 268 -12.53 17.73 24.33
CA GLN A 268 -13.70 18.43 23.77
C GLN A 268 -14.02 17.87 22.40
N ALA A 269 -14.86 16.84 22.34
CA ALA A 269 -15.47 16.48 21.07
C ALA A 269 -16.42 17.62 20.68
N ALA A 270 -16.12 18.30 19.57
CA ALA A 270 -17.06 19.26 18.99
C ALA A 270 -18.41 18.55 18.73
N PRO A 271 -19.55 19.17 19.03
CA PRO A 271 -20.85 18.58 18.74
C PRO A 271 -21.00 18.37 17.22
N ARG A 272 -21.39 17.14 16.84
CA ARG A 272 -21.66 16.74 15.45
C ARG A 272 -22.91 17.37 14.91
#